data_26ea66ec3827cfaea765f3ea38cf1bda
#
_entry.id   26ea66ec3827cfaea765f3ea38cf1bda
#
_cell.length_a   1.000
_cell.length_b   1.000
_cell.length_c   1.000
_cell.angle_alpha   90.00
_cell.angle_beta   90.00
_cell.angle_gamma   90.00
#
_symmetry.space_group_name_H-M   'P 1'
#
loop_
_entity.id
_entity.type
_entity.pdbx_description
1 polymer ?
#
loop_
_entity_poly.entity_id
_entity_poly.type
_entity_poly.pdbx_seq_one_letter_code
_entity_poly.pdbx_strand_id
1 'polypeptide(L)'
;MTEQGAGTRRGRGRRPAGEVRAAVLAATGRLLLEEGLPAVTFDRVAKEAGSSKVTLYKWWPSPGALAAEAYFARSAPVLEFPDTGDLRADLVSQLTAFVRLMTREGAGVPVSQIVGAAQTDPYVAAAWVEGYARPRRDLGLARLRTAQQSGQLRPDADLHLLVDQLWGVCYHRLLVLREPFDETLVPRLVDQALRGAAPEG
;
A
#
# COMPACT_ATOMS: atom_id res chain seq x y z
N MET A 1 20.76 -50.94 39.22
CA MET A 1 20.64 -49.47 39.37
C MET A 1 20.46 -48.92 37.98
N THR A 2 19.24 -48.62 37.65
CA THR A 2 18.81 -48.14 36.32
C THR A 2 18.36 -46.68 36.49
N GLU A 3 19.17 -45.73 36.03
CA GLU A 3 18.79 -44.33 35.98
C GLU A 3 17.91 -44.09 34.76
N GLN A 4 16.66 -43.73 35.04
CA GLN A 4 15.72 -43.25 34.05
C GLN A 4 16.01 -41.77 33.75
N GLY A 5 16.54 -41.48 32.54
CA GLY A 5 16.68 -40.13 32.00
C GLY A 5 15.32 -39.50 31.80
N ALA A 6 14.94 -38.50 32.58
CA ALA A 6 13.76 -37.68 32.43
C ALA A 6 13.95 -36.76 31.22
N GLY A 7 13.36 -37.08 30.06
CA GLY A 7 13.27 -36.24 28.90
C GLY A 7 12.43 -35.00 29.18
N THR A 8 13.06 -33.86 29.34
CA THR A 8 12.42 -32.53 29.47
C THR A 8 11.66 -32.24 28.19
N ARG A 9 10.33 -32.36 28.18
CA ARG A 9 9.45 -31.83 27.15
C ARG A 9 9.64 -30.31 27.12
N ARG A 10 10.41 -29.80 26.15
CA ARG A 10 10.43 -28.36 25.81
C ARG A 10 9.01 -27.96 25.43
N GLY A 11 8.30 -27.28 26.34
CA GLY A 11 7.03 -26.65 26.08
C GLY A 11 7.23 -25.68 24.90
N ARG A 12 6.40 -25.81 23.84
CA ARG A 12 6.31 -24.81 22.77
C ARG A 12 5.90 -23.50 23.42
N GLY A 13 6.86 -22.63 23.71
CA GLY A 13 6.61 -21.27 24.18
C GLY A 13 5.65 -20.55 23.23
N ARG A 14 4.73 -19.78 23.80
CA ARG A 14 3.77 -18.95 23.03
C ARG A 14 4.58 -18.02 22.13
N ARG A 15 4.37 -18.10 20.81
CA ARG A 15 5.03 -17.21 19.83
C ARG A 15 4.79 -15.76 20.25
N PRO A 16 5.82 -14.87 20.15
CA PRO A 16 5.66 -13.43 20.39
C PRO A 16 4.55 -12.83 19.52
N ALA A 17 3.81 -11.88 20.08
CA ALA A 17 2.67 -11.27 19.38
C ALA A 17 3.08 -10.63 18.02
N GLY A 18 4.27 -10.02 17.97
CA GLY A 18 4.81 -9.45 16.72
C GLY A 18 5.07 -10.48 15.63
N GLU A 19 5.61 -11.66 15.99
CA GLU A 19 5.83 -12.75 15.03
C GLU A 19 4.51 -13.33 14.52
N VAL A 20 3.51 -13.45 15.38
CA VAL A 20 2.18 -13.91 14.98
C VAL A 20 1.55 -12.91 14.03
N ARG A 21 1.64 -11.60 14.33
CA ARG A 21 1.10 -10.54 13.49
C ARG A 21 1.78 -10.53 12.10
N ALA A 22 3.10 -10.61 12.05
CA ALA A 22 3.85 -10.69 10.81
C ALA A 22 3.45 -11.91 9.97
N ALA A 23 3.28 -13.09 10.58
CA ALA A 23 2.83 -14.29 9.90
C ALA A 23 1.41 -14.15 9.34
N VAL A 24 0.49 -13.51 10.09
CA VAL A 24 -0.87 -13.22 9.63
C VAL A 24 -0.86 -12.28 8.44
N LEU A 25 -0.13 -11.18 8.50
CA LEU A 25 -0.01 -10.23 7.37
C LEU A 25 0.62 -10.88 6.14
N ALA A 26 1.65 -11.71 6.31
CA ALA A 26 2.28 -12.42 5.20
C ALA A 26 1.33 -13.44 4.54
N ALA A 27 0.59 -14.23 5.32
CA ALA A 27 -0.42 -15.16 4.81
C ALA A 27 -1.54 -14.42 4.07
N THR A 28 -2.04 -13.33 4.66
CA THR A 28 -3.08 -12.51 4.05
C THR A 28 -2.61 -11.89 2.73
N GLY A 29 -1.39 -11.37 2.69
CA GLY A 29 -0.83 -10.77 1.47
C GLY A 29 -0.69 -11.78 0.32
N ARG A 30 -0.31 -13.04 0.62
CA ARG A 30 -0.30 -14.10 -0.40
C ARG A 30 -1.70 -14.39 -0.92
N LEU A 31 -2.67 -14.68 -0.04
CA LEU A 31 -4.05 -14.93 -0.43
C LEU A 31 -4.64 -13.80 -1.28
N LEU A 32 -4.39 -12.57 -0.86
CA LEU A 32 -4.87 -11.38 -1.56
C LEU A 32 -4.32 -11.27 -2.99
N LEU A 33 -3.04 -11.56 -3.19
CA LEU A 33 -2.40 -11.46 -4.51
C LEU A 33 -2.71 -12.64 -5.41
N GLU A 34 -2.79 -13.84 -4.87
CA GLU A 34 -2.98 -15.07 -5.64
C GLU A 34 -4.45 -15.32 -5.97
N GLU A 35 -5.37 -15.02 -5.04
CA GLU A 35 -6.78 -15.38 -5.15
C GLU A 35 -7.74 -14.18 -4.99
N GLY A 36 -7.25 -13.01 -4.63
CA GLY A 36 -8.03 -11.79 -4.46
C GLY A 36 -8.70 -11.64 -3.09
N LEU A 37 -9.39 -10.51 -2.90
CA LEU A 37 -10.02 -10.13 -1.64
C LEU A 37 -11.07 -11.15 -1.14
N PRO A 38 -11.91 -11.78 -1.99
CA PRO A 38 -12.88 -12.78 -1.52
C PRO A 38 -12.26 -13.99 -0.83
N ALA A 39 -11.02 -14.34 -1.15
CA ALA A 39 -10.30 -15.45 -0.52
C ALA A 39 -9.78 -15.12 0.89
N VAL A 40 -9.70 -13.84 1.24
CA VAL A 40 -9.25 -13.38 2.56
C VAL A 40 -10.40 -13.51 3.56
N THR A 41 -10.42 -14.61 4.29
CA THR A 41 -11.33 -14.85 5.41
C THR A 41 -10.53 -15.14 6.68
N PHE A 42 -11.07 -14.80 7.86
CA PHE A 42 -10.37 -15.12 9.11
C PHE A 42 -10.10 -16.61 9.29
N ASP A 43 -10.96 -17.48 8.74
CA ASP A 43 -10.75 -18.93 8.77
C ASP A 43 -9.50 -19.37 8.01
N ARG A 44 -9.40 -18.91 6.77
CA ARG A 44 -8.25 -19.26 5.91
C ARG A 44 -6.96 -18.68 6.46
N VAL A 45 -6.98 -17.37 6.77
CA VAL A 45 -5.80 -16.68 7.30
C VAL A 45 -5.32 -17.31 8.60
N ALA A 46 -6.23 -17.61 9.54
CA ALA A 46 -5.87 -18.27 10.80
C ALA A 46 -5.20 -19.62 10.56
N LYS A 47 -5.75 -20.43 9.64
CA LYS A 47 -5.17 -21.72 9.26
C LYS A 47 -3.78 -21.58 8.66
N GLU A 48 -3.60 -20.68 7.70
CA GLU A 48 -2.32 -20.50 7.00
C GLU A 48 -1.24 -19.85 7.86
N ALA A 49 -1.62 -18.92 8.75
CA ALA A 49 -0.69 -18.26 9.64
C ALA A 49 -0.35 -19.08 10.91
N GLY A 50 -1.04 -20.20 11.13
CA GLY A 50 -0.93 -20.96 12.37
C GLY A 50 -1.36 -20.14 13.61
N SER A 51 -2.43 -19.36 13.46
CA SER A 51 -3.00 -18.50 14.50
C SER A 51 -4.43 -18.91 14.85
N SER A 52 -5.01 -18.32 15.89
CA SER A 52 -6.42 -18.53 16.22
C SER A 52 -7.29 -17.42 15.62
N LYS A 53 -8.52 -17.75 15.23
CA LYS A 53 -9.52 -16.74 14.82
C LYS A 53 -9.74 -15.67 15.89
N VAL A 54 -9.74 -16.06 17.17
CA VAL A 54 -9.90 -15.14 18.30
C VAL A 54 -8.81 -14.06 18.29
N THR A 55 -7.58 -14.45 17.95
CA THR A 55 -6.47 -13.50 17.80
C THR A 55 -6.73 -12.52 16.65
N LEU A 56 -7.23 -13.00 15.51
CA LEU A 56 -7.52 -12.14 14.35
C LEU A 56 -8.66 -11.16 14.67
N TYR A 57 -9.77 -11.61 15.23
CA TYR A 57 -10.89 -10.75 15.66
C TYR A 57 -10.48 -9.69 16.67
N LYS A 58 -9.47 -9.99 17.52
CA LYS A 58 -8.94 -9.01 18.48
C LYS A 58 -8.17 -7.87 17.80
N TRP A 59 -7.52 -8.16 16.69
CA TRP A 59 -6.61 -7.21 16.03
C TRP A 59 -7.22 -6.49 14.84
N TRP A 60 -8.17 -7.12 14.15
CA TRP A 60 -8.80 -6.55 12.95
C TRP A 60 -10.32 -6.64 13.04
N PRO A 61 -11.02 -5.54 12.72
CA PRO A 61 -12.49 -5.51 12.77
C PRO A 61 -13.14 -6.31 11.65
N SER A 62 -12.45 -6.50 10.52
CA SER A 62 -12.95 -7.28 9.39
C SER A 62 -11.80 -7.90 8.57
N PRO A 63 -12.07 -8.99 7.79
CA PRO A 63 -11.09 -9.54 6.87
C PRO A 63 -10.62 -8.52 5.82
N GLY A 64 -11.49 -7.62 5.38
CA GLY A 64 -11.15 -6.56 4.44
C GLY A 64 -10.17 -5.53 5.03
N ALA A 65 -10.34 -5.16 6.30
CA ALA A 65 -9.38 -4.29 7.01
C ALA A 65 -8.01 -4.97 7.18
N LEU A 66 -8.00 -6.28 7.47
CA LEU A 66 -6.77 -7.08 7.50
C LEU A 66 -6.11 -7.14 6.11
N ALA A 67 -6.89 -7.31 5.03
CA ALA A 67 -6.37 -7.33 3.67
C ALA A 67 -5.74 -5.98 3.28
N ALA A 68 -6.37 -4.87 3.63
CA ALA A 68 -5.83 -3.54 3.41
C ALA A 68 -4.47 -3.38 4.11
N GLU A 69 -4.37 -3.73 5.39
CA GLU A 69 -3.11 -3.64 6.12
C GLU A 69 -2.02 -4.55 5.55
N ALA A 70 -2.37 -5.77 5.15
CA ALA A 70 -1.42 -6.70 4.55
C ALA A 70 -0.88 -6.18 3.21
N TYR A 71 -1.74 -5.53 2.41
CA TYR A 71 -1.32 -4.83 1.20
C TYR A 71 -0.33 -3.69 1.52
N PHE A 72 -0.59 -2.87 2.54
CA PHE A 72 0.28 -1.76 2.90
C PHE A 72 1.65 -2.22 3.37
N ALA A 73 1.69 -3.23 4.25
CA ALA A 73 2.94 -3.78 4.74
C ALA A 73 3.85 -4.27 3.60
N ARG A 74 3.26 -4.76 2.51
CA ARG A 74 3.98 -5.23 1.33
C ARG A 74 4.41 -4.10 0.39
N SER A 75 3.55 -3.11 0.17
CA SER A 75 3.78 -2.05 -0.83
C SER A 75 4.67 -0.91 -0.31
N ALA A 76 4.74 -0.69 1.00
CA ALA A 76 5.46 0.43 1.58
C ALA A 76 6.95 0.50 1.16
N PRO A 77 7.74 -0.59 1.20
CA PRO A 77 9.15 -0.53 0.79
C PRO A 77 9.36 -0.23 -0.71
N VAL A 78 8.41 -0.65 -1.56
CA VAL A 78 8.48 -0.47 -3.03
C VAL A 78 8.15 0.95 -3.43
N LEU A 79 7.38 1.66 -2.62
CA LEU A 79 6.84 2.98 -2.91
C LEU A 79 7.50 4.09 -2.08
N GLU A 80 8.77 3.93 -1.72
CA GLU A 80 9.56 5.00 -1.12
C GLU A 80 9.64 6.22 -2.06
N PHE A 81 9.55 7.43 -1.49
CA PHE A 81 9.57 8.65 -2.29
C PHE A 81 11.02 9.20 -2.33
N PRO A 82 11.67 9.26 -3.51
CA PRO A 82 13.01 9.80 -3.60
C PRO A 82 13.05 11.33 -3.38
N ASP A 83 14.17 11.83 -2.91
CA ASP A 83 14.48 13.27 -2.84
C ASP A 83 15.92 13.50 -3.32
N THR A 84 16.09 13.57 -4.64
CA THR A 84 17.39 13.73 -5.29
C THR A 84 17.74 15.20 -5.56
N GLY A 85 16.80 16.12 -5.28
CA GLY A 85 16.92 17.52 -5.65
C GLY A 85 16.35 17.84 -7.04
N ASP A 86 15.99 16.85 -7.83
CA ASP A 86 15.27 16.99 -9.12
C ASP A 86 13.84 16.48 -8.98
N LEU A 87 12.90 17.40 -8.82
CA LEU A 87 11.48 17.07 -8.63
C LEU A 87 10.94 16.20 -9.76
N ARG A 88 11.27 16.53 -11.02
CA ARG A 88 10.77 15.80 -12.17
C ARG A 88 11.25 14.35 -12.16
N ALA A 89 12.54 14.15 -11.90
CA ALA A 89 13.13 12.81 -11.83
C ALA A 89 12.52 12.01 -10.67
N ASP A 90 12.32 12.61 -9.51
CA ASP A 90 11.72 11.99 -8.33
C ASP A 90 10.27 11.55 -8.57
N LEU A 91 9.46 12.43 -9.19
CA LEU A 91 8.08 12.11 -9.55
C LEU A 91 7.99 11.01 -10.60
N VAL A 92 8.83 11.06 -11.62
CA VAL A 92 8.90 9.99 -12.65
C VAL A 92 9.30 8.66 -12.01
N SER A 93 10.30 8.65 -11.16
CA SER A 93 10.75 7.44 -10.45
C SER A 93 9.64 6.83 -9.61
N GLN A 94 9.01 7.66 -8.76
CA GLN A 94 7.99 7.22 -7.82
C GLN A 94 6.71 6.74 -8.53
N LEU A 95 6.24 7.48 -9.54
CA LEU A 95 5.06 7.07 -10.33
C LEU A 95 5.34 5.84 -11.18
N THR A 96 6.56 5.67 -11.69
CA THR A 96 6.96 4.46 -12.42
C THR A 96 6.89 3.24 -11.49
N ALA A 97 7.41 3.33 -10.27
CA ALA A 97 7.30 2.27 -9.28
C ALA A 97 5.83 1.94 -8.96
N PHE A 98 4.99 2.96 -8.79
CA PHE A 98 3.56 2.79 -8.57
C PHE A 98 2.86 2.10 -9.76
N VAL A 99 3.12 2.54 -10.98
CA VAL A 99 2.53 1.94 -12.20
C VAL A 99 2.96 0.48 -12.35
N ARG A 100 4.25 0.16 -12.13
CA ARG A 100 4.74 -1.22 -12.15
C ARG A 100 4.04 -2.10 -11.13
N LEU A 101 3.91 -1.61 -9.89
CA LEU A 101 3.20 -2.31 -8.84
C LEU A 101 1.76 -2.66 -9.25
N MET A 102 1.05 -1.70 -9.86
CA MET A 102 -0.34 -1.88 -10.29
C MET A 102 -0.48 -2.80 -11.51
N THR A 103 0.44 -2.76 -12.47
CA THR A 103 0.27 -3.39 -13.78
C THR A 103 1.06 -4.68 -13.94
N ARG A 104 2.32 -4.73 -13.49
CA ARG A 104 3.22 -5.88 -13.68
C ARG A 104 3.33 -6.78 -12.45
N GLU A 105 3.24 -6.22 -11.26
CA GLU A 105 3.39 -6.96 -10.00
C GLU A 105 2.05 -7.45 -9.44
N GLY A 106 0.98 -7.29 -10.20
CA GLY A 106 -0.33 -7.89 -9.91
C GLY A 106 -1.15 -7.18 -8.84
N ALA A 107 -0.72 -6.02 -8.32
CA ALA A 107 -1.45 -5.33 -7.26
C ALA A 107 -2.74 -4.61 -7.74
N GLY A 108 -2.93 -4.41 -9.04
CA GLY A 108 -4.06 -3.66 -9.57
C GLY A 108 -5.42 -4.28 -9.23
N VAL A 109 -5.57 -5.60 -9.37
CA VAL A 109 -6.82 -6.30 -9.01
C VAL A 109 -7.09 -6.24 -7.52
N PRO A 110 -6.17 -6.62 -6.62
CA PRO A 110 -6.34 -6.45 -5.17
C PRO A 110 -6.70 -5.03 -4.74
N VAL A 111 -6.02 -4.03 -5.29
CA VAL A 111 -6.30 -2.61 -4.99
C VAL A 111 -7.71 -2.23 -5.42
N SER A 112 -8.13 -2.62 -6.63
CA SER A 112 -9.49 -2.36 -7.12
C SER A 112 -10.55 -2.98 -6.21
N GLN A 113 -10.31 -4.20 -5.72
CA GLN A 113 -11.22 -4.90 -4.80
C GLN A 113 -11.27 -4.24 -3.42
N ILE A 114 -10.12 -3.85 -2.86
CA ILE A 114 -10.07 -3.14 -1.57
C ILE A 114 -10.76 -1.78 -1.67
N VAL A 115 -10.46 -0.99 -2.70
CA VAL A 115 -11.09 0.32 -2.91
C VAL A 115 -12.60 0.17 -3.15
N GLY A 116 -13.02 -0.84 -3.90
CA GLY A 116 -14.45 -1.17 -4.09
C GLY A 116 -15.14 -1.51 -2.78
N ALA A 117 -14.54 -2.38 -1.94
CA ALA A 117 -15.06 -2.73 -0.63
C ALA A 117 -15.11 -1.52 0.33
N ALA A 118 -14.13 -0.61 0.25
CA ALA A 118 -14.08 0.61 1.05
C ALA A 118 -15.26 1.57 0.78
N GLN A 119 -15.98 1.44 -0.34
CA GLN A 119 -17.16 2.26 -0.60
C GLN A 119 -18.38 1.86 0.24
N THR A 120 -18.40 0.65 0.79
CA THR A 120 -19.56 0.09 1.50
C THR A 120 -19.23 -0.44 2.90
N ASP A 121 -17.96 -0.69 3.20
CA ASP A 121 -17.48 -1.16 4.50
C ASP A 121 -16.64 -0.06 5.19
N PRO A 122 -17.14 0.57 6.28
CA PRO A 122 -16.43 1.64 6.97
C PRO A 122 -15.12 1.20 7.61
N TYR A 123 -14.97 -0.07 7.97
CA TYR A 123 -13.71 -0.59 8.52
C TYR A 123 -12.63 -0.72 7.43
N VAL A 124 -13.02 -1.15 6.23
CA VAL A 124 -12.12 -1.17 5.07
C VAL A 124 -11.76 0.24 4.65
N ALA A 125 -12.73 1.16 4.63
CA ALA A 125 -12.51 2.57 4.31
C ALA A 125 -11.51 3.21 5.29
N ALA A 126 -11.69 3.03 6.59
CA ALA A 126 -10.77 3.53 7.60
C ALA A 126 -9.36 2.93 7.44
N ALA A 127 -9.26 1.61 7.27
CA ALA A 127 -7.97 0.95 7.04
C ALA A 127 -7.28 1.50 5.78
N TRP A 128 -8.01 1.65 4.67
CA TRP A 128 -7.46 2.20 3.42
C TRP A 128 -6.97 3.64 3.60
N VAL A 129 -7.81 4.52 4.14
CA VAL A 129 -7.49 5.95 4.25
C VAL A 129 -6.36 6.19 5.24
N GLU A 130 -6.45 5.65 6.46
CA GLU A 130 -5.47 5.93 7.53
C GLU A 130 -4.18 5.14 7.36
N GLY A 131 -4.27 3.89 6.89
CA GLY A 131 -3.12 3.01 6.74
C GLY A 131 -2.33 3.24 5.45
N TYR A 132 -2.97 3.74 4.38
CA TYR A 132 -2.32 3.86 3.08
C TYR A 132 -2.50 5.21 2.41
N ALA A 133 -3.73 5.61 2.08
CA ALA A 133 -3.95 6.74 1.18
C ALA A 133 -3.40 8.04 1.77
N ARG A 134 -3.69 8.33 3.05
CA ARG A 134 -3.19 9.55 3.72
C ARG A 134 -1.66 9.53 3.89
N PRO A 135 -1.02 8.49 4.46
CA PRO A 135 0.44 8.43 4.54
C PRO A 135 1.15 8.59 3.19
N ARG A 136 0.61 7.96 2.14
CA ARG A 136 1.17 8.09 0.79
C ARG A 136 1.03 9.51 0.23
N ARG A 137 -0.14 10.12 0.44
CA ARG A 137 -0.40 11.52 0.07
C ARG A 137 0.56 12.48 0.79
N ASP A 138 0.77 12.27 2.07
CA ASP A 138 1.65 13.12 2.90
C ASP A 138 3.11 13.06 2.44
N LEU A 139 3.62 11.91 2.02
CA LEU A 139 4.95 11.78 1.42
C LEU A 139 5.05 12.59 0.12
N GLY A 140 4.07 12.51 -0.76
CA GLY A 140 4.02 13.32 -1.98
C GLY A 140 4.00 14.81 -1.68
N LEU A 141 3.14 15.23 -0.75
CA LEU A 141 3.05 16.64 -0.33
C LEU A 141 4.35 17.13 0.31
N ALA A 142 5.02 16.31 1.12
CA ALA A 142 6.31 16.66 1.70
C ALA A 142 7.36 16.97 0.62
N ARG A 143 7.48 16.07 -0.38
CA ARG A 143 8.41 16.26 -1.51
C ARG A 143 8.08 17.52 -2.34
N LEU A 144 6.79 17.75 -2.62
CA LEU A 144 6.35 18.93 -3.35
C LEU A 144 6.61 20.23 -2.58
N ARG A 145 6.46 20.24 -1.23
CA ARG A 145 6.81 21.40 -0.39
C ARG A 145 8.31 21.71 -0.47
N THR A 146 9.17 20.71 -0.40
CA THR A 146 10.62 20.88 -0.60
C THR A 146 10.92 21.51 -1.96
N ALA A 147 10.27 21.03 -3.01
CA ALA A 147 10.44 21.57 -4.36
C ALA A 147 9.94 23.04 -4.48
N GLN A 148 8.83 23.36 -3.84
CA GLN A 148 8.31 24.73 -3.80
C GLN A 148 9.26 25.67 -3.06
N GLN A 149 9.82 25.25 -1.91
CA GLN A 149 10.80 26.00 -1.14
C GLN A 149 12.11 26.20 -1.89
N SER A 150 12.52 25.26 -2.75
CA SER A 150 13.72 25.37 -3.59
C SER A 150 13.48 26.05 -4.94
N GLY A 151 12.28 26.59 -5.19
CA GLY A 151 11.94 27.31 -6.41
C GLY A 151 11.70 26.45 -7.66
N GLN A 152 11.57 25.14 -7.51
CA GLN A 152 11.22 24.25 -8.62
C GLN A 152 9.71 24.29 -8.97
N LEU A 153 8.90 24.76 -8.03
CA LEU A 153 7.48 25.05 -8.21
C LEU A 153 7.19 26.49 -7.86
N ARG A 154 6.21 27.10 -8.50
CA ARG A 154 5.75 28.45 -8.13
C ARG A 154 5.18 28.47 -6.72
N PRO A 155 5.32 29.60 -5.97
CA PRO A 155 4.93 29.67 -4.55
C PRO A 155 3.43 29.47 -4.31
N ASP A 156 2.58 29.78 -5.28
CA ASP A 156 1.12 29.68 -5.22
C ASP A 156 0.56 28.39 -5.82
N ALA A 157 1.43 27.42 -6.23
CA ALA A 157 0.98 26.15 -6.76
C ALA A 157 0.19 25.36 -5.68
N ASP A 158 -1.01 24.90 -6.04
CA ASP A 158 -1.80 24.01 -5.20
C ASP A 158 -1.20 22.60 -5.19
N LEU A 159 -0.45 22.30 -4.14
CA LEU A 159 0.24 21.01 -4.00
C LEU A 159 -0.72 19.83 -3.83
N HIS A 160 -1.91 20.06 -3.23
CA HIS A 160 -2.92 19.03 -3.10
C HIS A 160 -3.51 18.63 -4.44
N LEU A 161 -3.84 19.64 -5.25
CA LEU A 161 -4.34 19.43 -6.60
C LEU A 161 -3.29 18.74 -7.49
N LEU A 162 -2.01 19.10 -7.32
CA LEU A 162 -0.92 18.48 -8.07
C LEU A 162 -0.76 16.98 -7.74
N VAL A 163 -0.87 16.60 -6.45
CA VAL A 163 -0.93 15.19 -6.05
C VAL A 163 -2.13 14.50 -6.70
N ASP A 164 -3.31 15.12 -6.67
CA ASP A 164 -4.53 14.54 -7.24
C ASP A 164 -4.41 14.34 -8.76
N GLN A 165 -3.81 15.29 -9.50
CA GLN A 165 -3.53 15.15 -10.92
C GLN A 165 -2.58 13.98 -11.22
N LEU A 166 -1.51 13.83 -10.44
CA LEU A 166 -0.48 12.82 -10.69
C LEU A 166 -1.00 11.39 -10.46
N TRP A 167 -1.57 11.11 -9.30
CA TRP A 167 -2.02 9.75 -8.96
C TRP A 167 -3.45 9.48 -9.40
N GLY A 168 -4.31 10.52 -9.44
CA GLY A 168 -5.71 10.38 -9.84
C GLY A 168 -5.89 9.83 -11.25
N VAL A 169 -5.04 10.21 -12.21
CA VAL A 169 -5.07 9.66 -13.58
C VAL A 169 -4.86 8.13 -13.57
N CYS A 170 -3.93 7.62 -12.77
CA CYS A 170 -3.67 6.19 -12.67
C CYS A 170 -4.86 5.45 -12.04
N TYR A 171 -5.41 5.99 -10.94
CA TYR A 171 -6.60 5.41 -10.30
C TYR A 171 -7.84 5.50 -11.19
N HIS A 172 -8.03 6.58 -11.94
CA HIS A 172 -9.13 6.72 -12.88
C HIS A 172 -9.08 5.65 -13.97
N ARG A 173 -7.91 5.42 -14.56
CA ARG A 173 -7.72 4.34 -15.54
C ARG A 173 -7.93 2.96 -14.94
N LEU A 174 -7.38 2.72 -13.75
CA LEU A 174 -7.48 1.42 -13.07
C LEU A 174 -8.91 1.10 -12.63
N LEU A 175 -9.59 2.06 -11.97
CA LEU A 175 -10.83 1.80 -11.24
C LEU A 175 -12.08 2.13 -12.04
N VAL A 176 -12.03 3.17 -12.89
CA VAL A 176 -13.20 3.68 -13.59
C VAL A 176 -13.23 3.18 -15.04
N LEU A 177 -12.19 3.52 -15.82
CA LEU A 177 -12.16 3.17 -17.24
C LEU A 177 -11.76 1.72 -17.48
N ARG A 178 -10.99 1.11 -16.57
CA ARG A 178 -10.41 -0.23 -16.72
C ARG A 178 -9.55 -0.33 -18.00
N GLU A 179 -8.91 0.79 -18.36
CA GLU A 179 -8.03 0.87 -19.50
C GLU A 179 -6.60 0.45 -19.14
N PRO A 180 -5.91 -0.25 -20.05
CA PRO A 180 -4.51 -0.55 -19.85
C PRO A 180 -3.68 0.74 -19.79
N PHE A 181 -2.69 0.76 -18.92
CA PHE A 181 -1.67 1.81 -18.84
C PHE A 181 -0.34 1.19 -18.41
N ASP A 182 0.74 1.84 -18.78
CA ASP A 182 2.10 1.38 -18.46
C ASP A 182 3.01 2.56 -18.11
N GLU A 183 4.28 2.26 -17.94
CA GLU A 183 5.26 3.27 -17.54
C GLU A 183 5.47 4.39 -18.59
N THR A 184 5.08 4.18 -19.85
CA THR A 184 5.21 5.22 -20.91
C THR A 184 4.29 6.41 -20.67
N LEU A 185 3.21 6.20 -19.89
CA LEU A 185 2.33 7.26 -19.44
C LEU A 185 3.04 8.26 -18.52
N VAL A 186 3.96 7.76 -17.67
CA VAL A 186 4.46 8.51 -16.51
C VAL A 186 5.21 9.80 -16.87
N PRO A 187 6.20 9.80 -17.78
CA PRO A 187 6.90 11.06 -18.11
C PRO A 187 5.94 12.12 -18.65
N ARG A 188 4.99 11.71 -19.49
CA ARG A 188 4.01 12.62 -20.09
C ARG A 188 3.07 13.21 -19.04
N LEU A 189 2.62 12.40 -18.09
CA LEU A 189 1.76 12.82 -16.98
C LEU A 189 2.48 13.83 -16.08
N VAL A 190 3.74 13.54 -15.71
CA VAL A 190 4.56 14.43 -14.89
C VAL A 190 4.81 15.75 -15.62
N ASP A 191 5.22 15.72 -16.90
CA ASP A 191 5.47 16.92 -17.69
C ASP A 191 4.20 17.77 -17.85
N GLN A 192 3.06 17.15 -18.04
CA GLN A 192 1.78 17.85 -18.15
C GLN A 192 1.38 18.52 -16.83
N ALA A 193 1.55 17.83 -15.70
CA ALA A 193 1.23 18.36 -14.37
C ALA A 193 2.17 19.51 -13.98
N LEU A 194 3.47 19.35 -14.24
CA LEU A 194 4.47 20.36 -13.87
C LEU A 194 4.37 21.63 -14.72
N ARG A 195 3.92 21.58 -15.97
CA ARG A 195 3.72 22.79 -16.81
C ARG A 195 2.80 23.81 -16.16
N GLY A 196 1.74 23.38 -15.47
CA GLY A 196 0.83 24.25 -14.74
C GLY A 196 1.36 24.74 -13.39
N ALA A 197 2.47 24.19 -12.92
CA ALA A 197 3.06 24.48 -11.59
C ALA A 197 4.51 25.01 -11.68
N ALA A 198 5.06 25.13 -12.90
CA ALA A 198 6.37 25.71 -13.13
C ALA A 198 6.38 27.19 -12.73
N PRO A 199 7.52 27.73 -12.26
CA PRO A 199 7.67 29.18 -12.07
C PRO A 199 7.37 29.93 -13.36
N GLU A 200 6.76 31.11 -13.23
CA GLU A 200 6.63 32.04 -14.36
C GLU A 200 8.04 32.52 -14.75
N GLY A 201 8.39 32.45 -16.03
CA GLY A 201 9.67 32.81 -16.57
C GLY A 201 9.90 34.32 -16.63
#